data_b10e534f289dee1ae4174b18bb7d5489
#
_entry.id   b10e534f289dee1ae4174b18bb7d5489
#
_cell.length_a   1.000
_cell.length_b   1.000
_cell.length_c   1.000
_cell.angle_alpha   90.00
_cell.angle_beta   90.00
_cell.angle_gamma   90.00
#
_symmetry.space_group_name_H-M   'P 1'
#
loop_
_entity.id
_entity.type
_entity.pdbx_description
1 polymer ?
#
loop_
_entity_poly.entity_id
_entity_poly.type
_entity_poly.pdbx_seq_one_letter_code
_entity_poly.pdbx_strand_id
1 'polypeptide(L)'
;MRIGVSFPTVEIGADLAVVRDFVHTAEELGYTHLRILDHVLGADPQFHPEVPVFYYTHESVTHEPFTLMAYLAALTTRLELTTAIIILPQRQTALVAKQAAEVDVLSGGRLRLGIGVGWNPVEYEALGEDFRTRGRRSEEQIEVLRLLWTQDVVTYSGRWHKISHAGLNPRPIQRPIPIWIGSGAPQTPLPPEAGMRRIARLADGWFPLFDLNDQGKAVIARIQQYAEEAGRCLLYTSPSPRDS
;
A
#
# COMPACT_ATOMS: atom_id res chain seq x y z
N MET A 1 0.65 -1.16 -23.12
CA MET A 1 0.81 -1.90 -21.84
C MET A 1 1.47 -0.97 -20.82
N ARG A 2 0.96 -0.90 -19.60
CA ARG A 2 1.59 -0.09 -18.53
C ARG A 2 2.57 -0.97 -17.75
N ILE A 3 3.85 -0.62 -17.74
CA ILE A 3 4.90 -1.38 -17.06
C ILE A 3 5.44 -0.54 -15.92
N GLY A 4 5.49 -1.13 -14.72
CA GLY A 4 6.08 -0.52 -13.54
C GLY A 4 7.40 -1.16 -13.16
N VAL A 5 8.15 -0.49 -12.30
CA VAL A 5 9.39 -0.98 -11.72
C VAL A 5 9.31 -0.99 -10.21
N SER A 6 9.95 -1.97 -9.58
CA SER A 6 10.12 -1.98 -8.11
C SER A 6 11.33 -1.15 -7.74
N PHE A 7 11.16 -0.27 -6.76
CA PHE A 7 12.30 0.36 -6.11
C PHE A 7 13.12 -0.71 -5.37
N PRO A 8 14.41 -0.82 -5.61
CA PRO A 8 15.25 -1.86 -5.01
C PRO A 8 15.58 -1.52 -3.55
N THR A 9 14.59 -1.61 -2.68
CA THR A 9 14.56 -1.04 -1.33
C THR A 9 15.74 -1.43 -0.47
N VAL A 10 16.14 -2.71 -0.49
CA VAL A 10 17.24 -3.21 0.35
C VAL A 10 18.58 -3.21 -0.37
N GLU A 11 18.57 -3.19 -1.70
CA GLU A 11 19.77 -3.27 -2.54
C GLU A 11 20.36 -1.91 -2.88
N ILE A 12 19.55 -0.86 -2.92
CA ILE A 12 19.97 0.48 -3.37
C ILE A 12 20.81 1.22 -2.33
N GLY A 13 20.66 0.86 -1.05
CA GLY A 13 21.31 1.54 0.05
C GLY A 13 20.75 2.95 0.29
N ALA A 14 21.55 3.78 1.00
CA ALA A 14 21.16 5.14 1.42
C ALA A 14 21.85 6.25 0.59
N ASP A 15 22.51 5.93 -0.51
CA ASP A 15 23.14 6.93 -1.38
C ASP A 15 22.08 7.65 -2.23
N LEU A 16 21.86 8.93 -1.92
CA LEU A 16 20.88 9.76 -2.61
C LEU A 16 21.18 9.97 -4.10
N ALA A 17 22.45 9.91 -4.52
CA ALA A 17 22.79 10.01 -5.94
C ALA A 17 22.28 8.77 -6.69
N VAL A 18 22.48 7.59 -6.14
CA VAL A 18 21.99 6.32 -6.72
C VAL A 18 20.47 6.29 -6.75
N VAL A 19 19.81 6.73 -5.67
CA VAL A 19 18.33 6.83 -5.61
C VAL A 19 17.80 7.75 -6.71
N ARG A 20 18.41 8.92 -6.89
CA ARG A 20 18.01 9.89 -7.92
C ARG A 20 18.21 9.32 -9.32
N ASP A 21 19.38 8.76 -9.58
CA ASP A 21 19.74 8.23 -10.91
C ASP A 21 18.82 7.07 -11.30
N PHE A 22 18.43 6.22 -10.32
CA PHE A 22 17.47 5.14 -10.54
C PHE A 22 16.11 5.66 -11.02
N VAL A 23 15.53 6.66 -10.35
CA VAL A 23 14.18 7.13 -10.71
C VAL A 23 14.17 7.95 -12.00
N HIS A 24 15.22 8.71 -12.28
CA HIS A 24 15.37 9.40 -13.56
C HIS A 24 15.47 8.40 -14.71
N THR A 25 16.33 7.39 -14.59
CA THR A 25 16.47 6.31 -15.58
C THR A 25 15.14 5.56 -15.79
N ALA A 26 14.42 5.26 -14.70
CA ALA A 26 13.11 4.59 -14.80
C ALA A 26 12.11 5.44 -15.59
N GLU A 27 12.06 6.76 -15.36
CA GLU A 27 11.18 7.67 -16.08
C GLU A 27 11.59 7.85 -17.54
N GLU A 28 12.90 7.91 -17.84
CA GLU A 28 13.46 8.00 -19.19
C GLU A 28 13.19 6.74 -20.01
N LEU A 29 13.32 5.57 -19.41
CA LEU A 29 13.00 4.27 -20.05
C LEU A 29 11.49 4.05 -20.27
N GLY A 30 10.64 4.96 -19.79
CA GLY A 30 9.20 4.93 -20.06
C GLY A 30 8.41 4.02 -19.10
N TYR A 31 8.97 3.65 -17.94
CA TYR A 31 8.18 3.01 -16.90
C TYR A 31 7.05 3.94 -16.45
N THR A 32 5.87 3.37 -16.20
CA THR A 32 4.66 4.16 -15.91
C THR A 32 4.44 4.37 -14.42
N HIS A 33 4.95 3.46 -13.58
CA HIS A 33 4.80 3.54 -12.13
C HIS A 33 5.99 2.90 -11.41
N LEU A 34 6.25 3.43 -10.23
CA LEU A 34 7.26 2.96 -9.29
C LEU A 34 6.55 2.42 -8.05
N ARG A 35 6.88 1.21 -7.61
CA ARG A 35 6.37 0.65 -6.36
C ARG A 35 7.45 0.63 -5.27
N ILE A 36 7.07 1.02 -4.05
CA ILE A 36 7.96 1.11 -2.89
C ILE A 36 7.38 0.24 -1.76
N LEU A 37 8.25 -0.54 -1.11
CA LEU A 37 7.90 -1.38 0.05
C LEU A 37 7.87 -0.56 1.34
N ASP A 38 7.17 -1.07 2.34
CA ASP A 38 7.08 -0.48 3.68
C ASP A 38 7.57 -1.47 4.74
N HIS A 39 8.65 -1.10 5.43
CA HIS A 39 9.07 -1.73 6.67
C HIS A 39 9.64 -0.66 7.60
N VAL A 40 9.19 -0.66 8.85
CA VAL A 40 9.63 0.32 9.86
C VAL A 40 10.83 -0.20 10.62
N LEU A 41 10.84 -1.48 10.97
CA LEU A 41 11.90 -2.15 11.73
C LEU A 41 12.15 -3.55 11.15
N GLY A 42 13.43 -3.92 11.05
CA GLY A 42 13.85 -5.29 10.81
C GLY A 42 14.02 -6.08 12.12
N ALA A 43 13.49 -7.29 12.18
CA ALA A 43 13.74 -8.18 13.31
C ALA A 43 15.18 -8.72 13.27
N ASP A 44 15.79 -8.88 14.44
CA ASP A 44 17.06 -9.60 14.58
C ASP A 44 16.78 -11.13 14.56
N PRO A 45 17.31 -11.88 13.58
CA PRO A 45 17.05 -13.30 13.47
C PRO A 45 17.55 -14.15 14.64
N GLN A 46 18.50 -13.63 15.41
CA GLN A 46 19.02 -14.34 16.59
C GLN A 46 18.00 -14.38 17.72
N PHE A 47 17.18 -13.31 17.84
CA PHE A 47 16.19 -13.15 18.90
C PHE A 47 14.77 -13.48 18.44
N HIS A 48 14.54 -13.46 17.12
CA HIS A 48 13.24 -13.69 16.51
C HIS A 48 13.30 -14.78 15.42
N PRO A 49 13.65 -16.04 15.78
CA PRO A 49 13.78 -17.12 14.81
C PRO A 49 12.45 -17.49 14.14
N GLU A 50 11.32 -17.11 14.74
CA GLU A 50 9.97 -17.30 14.20
C GLU A 50 9.62 -16.29 13.09
N VAL A 51 10.38 -15.19 12.98
CA VAL A 51 10.17 -14.16 11.94
C VAL A 51 10.93 -14.58 10.67
N PRO A 52 10.25 -14.77 9.55
CA PRO A 52 10.92 -15.14 8.32
C PRO A 52 11.90 -14.07 7.83
N VAL A 53 13.15 -14.44 7.58
CA VAL A 53 14.24 -13.53 7.10
C VAL A 53 14.30 -13.43 5.57
N PHE A 54 13.19 -13.54 4.88
CA PHE A 54 13.20 -13.66 3.41
C PHE A 54 13.58 -12.39 2.66
N TYR A 55 13.37 -11.21 3.24
CA TYR A 55 13.50 -9.96 2.52
C TYR A 55 14.36 -8.93 3.21
N TYR A 56 14.32 -8.88 4.54
CA TYR A 56 15.02 -7.86 5.32
C TYR A 56 15.22 -8.31 6.77
N THR A 57 16.25 -7.77 7.39
CA THR A 57 16.57 -7.90 8.81
C THR A 57 16.83 -6.51 9.38
N HIS A 58 17.21 -6.44 10.65
CA HIS A 58 17.65 -5.19 11.29
C HIS A 58 18.87 -4.53 10.59
N GLU A 59 19.64 -5.29 9.81
CA GLU A 59 20.78 -4.78 9.04
C GLU A 59 20.39 -4.21 7.67
N SER A 60 19.17 -4.46 7.21
CA SER A 60 18.72 -4.04 5.90
C SER A 60 18.36 -2.55 5.86
N VAL A 61 18.83 -1.85 4.86
CA VAL A 61 18.40 -0.48 4.61
C VAL A 61 16.99 -0.50 4.06
N THR A 62 16.08 0.18 4.77
CA THR A 62 14.70 0.40 4.30
C THR A 62 14.35 1.87 4.45
N HIS A 63 13.87 2.48 3.38
CA HIS A 63 13.42 3.87 3.42
C HIS A 63 11.96 3.95 3.88
N GLU A 64 11.64 4.99 4.65
CA GLU A 64 10.24 5.29 5.00
C GLU A 64 9.50 5.75 3.73
N PRO A 65 8.41 5.07 3.32
CA PRO A 65 7.86 5.23 1.99
C PRO A 65 7.27 6.62 1.71
N PHE A 66 6.55 7.26 2.63
CA PHE A 66 5.99 8.58 2.38
C PHE A 66 7.07 9.67 2.27
N THR A 67 8.10 9.58 3.12
CA THR A 67 9.25 10.50 3.07
C THR A 67 10.02 10.33 1.76
N LEU A 68 10.29 9.09 1.37
CA LEU A 68 10.94 8.80 0.09
C LEU A 68 10.07 9.28 -1.09
N MET A 69 8.78 8.98 -1.10
CA MET A 69 7.88 9.40 -2.17
C MET A 69 7.79 10.92 -2.32
N ALA A 70 7.80 11.68 -1.22
CA ALA A 70 7.85 13.14 -1.30
C ALA A 70 9.11 13.64 -2.01
N TYR A 71 10.27 13.03 -1.72
CA TYR A 71 11.51 13.32 -2.40
C TYR A 71 11.46 12.94 -3.89
N LEU A 72 10.96 11.74 -4.22
CA LEU A 72 10.83 11.26 -5.59
C LEU A 72 9.80 12.06 -6.41
N ALA A 73 8.76 12.58 -5.78
CA ALA A 73 7.77 13.43 -6.42
C ALA A 73 8.39 14.71 -7.00
N ALA A 74 9.39 15.26 -6.30
CA ALA A 74 10.12 16.44 -6.77
C ALA A 74 11.12 16.13 -7.89
N LEU A 75 11.56 14.88 -8.03
CA LEU A 75 12.54 14.44 -9.04
C LEU A 75 11.88 13.93 -10.33
N THR A 76 10.60 13.62 -10.31
CA THR A 76 9.88 12.97 -11.42
C THR A 76 8.64 13.77 -11.82
N THR A 77 8.20 13.62 -13.07
CA THR A 77 7.06 14.38 -13.60
C THR A 77 5.91 13.50 -14.08
N ARG A 78 6.17 12.24 -14.43
CA ARG A 78 5.20 11.31 -15.03
C ARG A 78 5.00 10.03 -14.25
N LEU A 79 6.03 9.54 -13.54
CA LEU A 79 5.96 8.29 -12.76
C LEU A 79 4.85 8.36 -11.70
N GLU A 80 3.92 7.43 -11.75
CA GLU A 80 3.02 7.19 -10.61
C GLU A 80 3.81 6.58 -9.47
N LEU A 81 3.60 7.10 -8.27
CA LEU A 81 4.22 6.63 -7.05
C LEU A 81 3.26 5.69 -6.32
N THR A 82 3.66 4.44 -6.13
CA THR A 82 2.79 3.42 -5.56
C THR A 82 3.46 2.77 -4.36
N THR A 83 2.78 2.77 -3.22
CA THR A 83 3.19 1.88 -2.13
C THR A 83 2.77 0.45 -2.44
N ALA A 84 3.64 -0.51 -2.22
CA ALA A 84 3.31 -1.92 -2.43
C ALA A 84 4.02 -2.80 -1.39
N ILE A 85 3.56 -2.71 -0.20
CA ILE A 85 2.36 -2.03 0.34
C ILE A 85 2.72 -1.22 1.60
N ILE A 86 1.95 -0.19 1.99
CA ILE A 86 1.96 0.33 3.36
C ILE A 86 1.29 -0.71 4.28
N ILE A 87 1.93 -1.04 5.39
CA ILE A 87 1.32 -1.89 6.41
C ILE A 87 0.37 -1.02 7.25
N LEU A 88 -0.82 -0.78 6.71
CA LEU A 88 -1.75 0.22 7.24
C LEU A 88 -2.11 0.02 8.71
N PRO A 89 -2.38 -1.23 9.22
CA PRO A 89 -2.83 -1.40 10.59
C PRO A 89 -1.79 -1.17 11.67
N GLN A 90 -0.52 -0.99 11.33
CA GLN A 90 0.50 -0.58 12.31
C GLN A 90 0.71 0.95 12.36
N ARG A 91 -0.05 1.73 11.59
CA ARG A 91 0.10 3.18 11.48
C ARG A 91 -1.13 3.91 12.02
N GLN A 92 -0.92 5.14 12.51
CA GLN A 92 -2.00 6.04 12.91
C GLN A 92 -2.74 6.54 11.66
N THR A 93 -4.03 6.27 11.56
CA THR A 93 -4.85 6.51 10.36
C THR A 93 -4.87 7.97 9.91
N ALA A 94 -5.07 8.90 10.86
CA ALA A 94 -5.10 10.33 10.55
C ALA A 94 -3.76 10.83 10.03
N LEU A 95 -2.64 10.28 10.55
CA LEU A 95 -1.31 10.61 10.07
C LEU A 95 -1.08 10.06 8.66
N VAL A 96 -1.48 8.81 8.39
CA VAL A 96 -1.42 8.25 7.02
C VAL A 96 -2.27 9.06 6.05
N ALA A 97 -3.49 9.46 6.46
CA ALA A 97 -4.34 10.32 5.63
C ALA A 97 -3.64 11.63 5.24
N LYS A 98 -2.94 12.25 6.20
CA LYS A 98 -2.18 13.48 5.98
C LYS A 98 -0.97 13.28 5.09
N GLN A 99 -0.16 12.26 5.37
CA GLN A 99 1.04 11.95 4.59
C GLN A 99 0.70 11.59 3.13
N ALA A 100 -0.33 10.76 2.94
CA ALA A 100 -0.79 10.40 1.59
C ALA A 100 -1.34 11.62 0.83
N ALA A 101 -2.12 12.48 1.48
CA ALA A 101 -2.61 13.72 0.87
C ALA A 101 -1.46 14.65 0.47
N GLU A 102 -0.42 14.76 1.31
CA GLU A 102 0.75 15.58 1.02
C GLU A 102 1.53 15.05 -0.18
N VAL A 103 1.82 13.75 -0.21
CA VAL A 103 2.49 13.13 -1.38
C VAL A 103 1.65 13.28 -2.65
N ASP A 104 0.33 13.16 -2.55
CA ASP A 104 -0.56 13.34 -3.69
C ASP A 104 -0.51 14.78 -4.23
N VAL A 105 -0.52 15.77 -3.35
CA VAL A 105 -0.37 17.20 -3.71
C VAL A 105 1.00 17.47 -4.33
N LEU A 106 2.09 17.04 -3.67
CA LEU A 106 3.46 17.27 -4.14
C LEU A 106 3.76 16.57 -5.47
N SER A 107 3.12 15.44 -5.72
CA SER A 107 3.27 14.70 -6.97
C SER A 107 2.33 15.17 -8.09
N GLY A 108 1.39 16.09 -7.82
CA GLY A 108 0.40 16.50 -8.80
C GLY A 108 -0.66 15.42 -9.09
N GLY A 109 -1.06 14.64 -8.07
CA GLY A 109 -2.09 13.59 -8.21
C GLY A 109 -1.56 12.26 -8.74
N ARG A 110 -0.27 11.97 -8.56
CA ARG A 110 0.37 10.73 -9.04
C ARG A 110 0.49 9.63 -7.98
N LEU A 111 -0.12 9.79 -6.79
CA LEU A 111 -0.09 8.78 -5.75
C LEU A 111 -1.14 7.69 -5.99
N ARG A 112 -0.73 6.45 -5.82
CA ARG A 112 -1.59 5.29 -5.64
C ARG A 112 -1.25 4.65 -4.30
N LEU A 113 -2.20 4.60 -3.38
CA LEU A 113 -1.98 4.04 -2.05
C LEU A 113 -2.23 2.53 -2.05
N GLY A 114 -1.16 1.76 -2.14
CA GLY A 114 -1.20 0.33 -1.92
C GLY A 114 -1.07 0.00 -0.44
N ILE A 115 -1.98 -0.78 0.09
CA ILE A 115 -2.04 -1.15 1.50
C ILE A 115 -2.07 -2.66 1.70
N GLY A 116 -1.66 -3.11 2.87
CA GLY A 116 -1.76 -4.49 3.31
C GLY A 116 -1.81 -4.58 4.82
N VAL A 117 -1.93 -5.83 5.31
CA VAL A 117 -2.04 -6.07 6.76
C VAL A 117 -0.71 -6.52 7.40
N GLY A 118 0.33 -6.70 6.60
CA GLY A 118 1.64 -7.12 7.10
C GLY A 118 1.67 -8.53 7.72
N TRP A 119 2.86 -8.98 7.99
CA TRP A 119 3.14 -10.34 8.50
C TRP A 119 4.11 -10.35 9.69
N ASN A 120 4.85 -9.26 9.95
CA ASN A 120 5.87 -9.20 11.00
C ASN A 120 5.27 -8.70 12.33
N PRO A 121 5.10 -9.57 13.35
CA PRO A 121 4.53 -9.17 14.63
C PRO A 121 5.44 -8.24 15.44
N VAL A 122 6.77 -8.27 15.21
CA VAL A 122 7.75 -7.43 15.92
C VAL A 122 7.53 -5.95 15.59
N GLU A 123 7.23 -5.62 14.34
CA GLU A 123 6.87 -4.25 13.95
C GLU A 123 5.59 -3.78 14.63
N TYR A 124 4.59 -4.66 14.74
CA TYR A 124 3.32 -4.34 15.43
C TYR A 124 3.53 -4.04 16.91
N GLU A 125 4.33 -4.85 17.59
CA GLU A 125 4.69 -4.64 19.00
C GLU A 125 5.40 -3.30 19.19
N ALA A 126 6.42 -3.02 18.39
CA ALA A 126 7.20 -1.79 18.46
C ALA A 126 6.35 -0.53 18.19
N LEU A 127 5.30 -0.65 17.38
CA LEU A 127 4.37 0.45 17.07
C LEU A 127 3.14 0.48 17.99
N GLY A 128 3.08 -0.41 19.01
CA GLY A 128 2.00 -0.43 20.00
C GLY A 128 0.66 -0.93 19.48
N GLU A 129 0.68 -1.79 18.44
CA GLU A 129 -0.53 -2.22 17.74
C GLU A 129 -0.78 -3.74 17.87
N ASP A 130 -2.05 -4.12 18.01
CA ASP A 130 -2.42 -5.54 18.12
C ASP A 130 -2.43 -6.23 16.75
N PHE A 131 -1.46 -7.13 16.55
CA PHE A 131 -1.33 -7.94 15.35
C PHE A 131 -2.59 -8.77 15.03
N ARG A 132 -3.35 -9.20 16.03
CA ARG A 132 -4.54 -10.05 15.84
C ARG A 132 -5.72 -9.29 15.25
N THR A 133 -5.79 -8.00 15.47
CA THR A 133 -6.89 -7.15 15.00
C THR A 133 -6.67 -6.56 13.61
N ARG A 134 -5.46 -6.71 13.05
CA ARG A 134 -4.99 -6.01 11.84
C ARG A 134 -5.95 -6.04 10.64
N GLY A 135 -6.60 -7.17 10.39
CA GLY A 135 -7.52 -7.31 9.27
C GLY A 135 -8.78 -6.44 9.41
N ARG A 136 -9.43 -6.48 10.57
CA ARG A 136 -10.64 -5.68 10.85
C ARG A 136 -10.31 -4.20 11.02
N ARG A 137 -9.19 -3.90 11.68
CA ARG A 137 -8.72 -2.53 11.84
C ARG A 137 -8.46 -1.88 10.48
N SER A 138 -7.83 -2.58 9.52
CA SER A 138 -7.58 -2.03 8.18
C SER A 138 -8.87 -1.67 7.43
N GLU A 139 -9.97 -2.40 7.64
CA GLU A 139 -11.26 -2.09 7.02
C GLU A 139 -11.81 -0.75 7.52
N GLU A 140 -11.79 -0.53 8.83
CA GLU A 140 -12.19 0.75 9.44
C GLU A 140 -11.26 1.89 9.03
N GLN A 141 -9.94 1.62 8.94
CA GLN A 141 -8.96 2.60 8.48
C GLN A 141 -9.24 3.07 7.05
N ILE A 142 -9.56 2.17 6.12
CA ILE A 142 -9.92 2.52 4.73
C ILE A 142 -11.12 3.47 4.69
N GLU A 143 -12.14 3.19 5.49
CA GLU A 143 -13.31 4.06 5.60
C GLU A 143 -12.92 5.46 6.09
N VAL A 144 -12.17 5.53 7.18
CA VAL A 144 -11.70 6.80 7.76
C VAL A 144 -10.81 7.58 6.80
N LEU A 145 -9.90 6.92 6.08
CA LEU A 145 -9.07 7.56 5.07
C LEU A 145 -9.93 8.24 3.99
N ARG A 146 -10.91 7.52 3.45
CA ARG A 146 -11.81 8.06 2.41
C ARG A 146 -12.61 9.24 2.91
N LEU A 147 -13.14 9.17 4.13
CA LEU A 147 -13.87 10.31 4.73
C LEU A 147 -12.95 11.55 4.85
N LEU A 148 -11.74 11.39 5.38
CA LEU A 148 -10.79 12.49 5.55
C LEU A 148 -10.35 13.12 4.23
N TRP A 149 -10.30 12.37 3.13
CA TRP A 149 -9.91 12.90 1.81
C TRP A 149 -11.05 13.57 1.06
N THR A 150 -12.31 13.24 1.37
CA THR A 150 -13.46 13.70 0.60
C THR A 150 -14.32 14.74 1.32
N GLN A 151 -14.30 14.77 2.65
CA GLN A 151 -15.12 15.68 3.45
C GLN A 151 -14.27 16.83 4.04
N ASP A 152 -14.86 18.00 4.18
CA ASP A 152 -14.20 19.16 4.80
C ASP A 152 -14.05 18.94 6.31
N VAL A 153 -15.08 18.41 6.93
CA VAL A 153 -15.12 18.09 8.36
C VAL A 153 -15.74 16.73 8.54
N VAL A 154 -15.06 15.87 9.32
CA VAL A 154 -15.45 14.51 9.62
C VAL A 154 -15.84 14.39 11.08
N THR A 155 -16.96 13.72 11.34
CA THR A 155 -17.33 13.17 12.64
C THR A 155 -17.47 11.67 12.48
N TYR A 156 -16.68 10.90 13.20
CA TYR A 156 -16.65 9.44 13.11
C TYR A 156 -16.49 8.81 14.49
N SER A 157 -17.18 7.70 14.73
CA SER A 157 -17.04 6.92 15.96
C SER A 157 -17.14 5.44 15.59
N GLY A 158 -15.99 4.79 15.50
CA GLY A 158 -15.83 3.37 15.24
C GLY A 158 -15.26 2.62 16.44
N ARG A 159 -14.75 1.44 16.18
CA ARG A 159 -14.13 0.61 17.21
C ARG A 159 -12.71 1.10 17.56
N TRP A 160 -11.95 1.54 16.57
CA TRP A 160 -10.55 1.96 16.70
C TRP A 160 -10.35 3.46 16.49
N HIS A 161 -11.33 4.14 15.91
CA HIS A 161 -11.19 5.55 15.54
C HIS A 161 -12.32 6.39 16.10
N LYS A 162 -11.94 7.56 16.61
CA LYS A 162 -12.89 8.60 16.99
C LYS A 162 -12.38 9.93 16.45
N ILE A 163 -13.21 10.60 15.66
CA ILE A 163 -12.93 11.93 15.11
C ILE A 163 -14.13 12.82 15.47
N SER A 164 -13.85 13.96 16.11
CA SER A 164 -14.87 14.90 16.57
C SER A 164 -14.72 16.22 15.84
N HIS A 165 -15.49 16.42 14.78
CA HIS A 165 -15.52 17.65 13.98
C HIS A 165 -14.13 18.14 13.57
N ALA A 166 -13.34 17.29 12.95
CA ALA A 166 -11.99 17.61 12.48
C ALA A 166 -11.85 17.30 10.99
N GLY A 167 -11.01 18.06 10.29
CA GLY A 167 -10.76 17.90 8.86
C GLY A 167 -9.28 17.90 8.53
N LEU A 168 -8.98 17.53 7.30
CA LEU A 168 -7.64 17.45 6.74
C LEU A 168 -7.43 18.58 5.72
N ASN A 169 -6.34 19.34 5.88
CA ASN A 169 -5.96 20.40 4.93
C ASN A 169 -4.42 20.48 4.80
N PRO A 170 -3.81 20.49 3.56
CA PRO A 170 -4.53 20.34 2.30
C PRO A 170 -5.17 18.97 2.14
N ARG A 171 -6.29 18.91 1.45
CA ARG A 171 -6.85 17.64 0.97
C ARG A 171 -6.12 17.22 -0.31
N PRO A 172 -6.10 15.93 -0.64
CA PRO A 172 -5.42 15.46 -1.83
C PRO A 172 -6.05 16.04 -3.12
N ILE A 173 -5.33 15.98 -4.22
CA ILE A 173 -5.85 16.29 -5.57
C ILE A 173 -6.87 15.23 -5.96
N GLN A 174 -6.53 13.94 -5.78
CA GLN A 174 -7.40 12.79 -5.99
C GLN A 174 -8.37 12.63 -4.79
N ARG A 175 -9.67 12.61 -5.03
CA ARG A 175 -10.69 12.58 -3.95
C ARG A 175 -11.73 11.50 -4.17
N PRO A 176 -11.50 10.30 -3.65
CA PRO A 176 -10.36 9.87 -2.81
C PRO A 176 -9.13 9.46 -3.63
N ILE A 177 -7.98 9.35 -2.95
CA ILE A 177 -6.79 8.68 -3.47
C ILE A 177 -7.15 7.21 -3.74
N PRO A 178 -6.79 6.62 -4.89
CA PRO A 178 -7.04 5.20 -5.17
C PRO A 178 -6.33 4.29 -4.17
N ILE A 179 -7.09 3.37 -3.56
CA ILE A 179 -6.58 2.38 -2.60
C ILE A 179 -6.49 1.01 -3.27
N TRP A 180 -5.27 0.48 -3.33
CA TRP A 180 -5.01 -0.87 -3.80
C TRP A 180 -4.64 -1.77 -2.64
N ILE A 181 -5.11 -3.03 -2.64
CA ILE A 181 -4.86 -3.97 -1.54
C ILE A 181 -3.92 -5.08 -1.97
N GLY A 182 -2.81 -5.25 -1.23
CA GLY A 182 -1.97 -6.44 -1.28
C GLY A 182 -2.51 -7.52 -0.34
N SER A 183 -2.58 -8.75 -0.83
CA SER A 183 -2.99 -9.91 -0.02
C SER A 183 -2.31 -11.18 -0.54
N GLY A 184 -1.97 -12.06 0.38
CA GLY A 184 -1.10 -13.18 0.15
C GLY A 184 0.28 -12.97 0.81
N ALA A 185 1.08 -13.99 0.85
CA ALA A 185 2.47 -13.97 1.28
C ALA A 185 3.29 -14.88 0.36
N PRO A 186 4.60 -14.74 0.26
CA PRO A 186 5.41 -15.56 -0.67
C PRO A 186 5.25 -17.06 -0.49
N GLN A 187 5.07 -17.52 0.76
CA GLN A 187 4.86 -18.94 1.07
C GLN A 187 3.40 -19.38 0.84
N THR A 188 2.47 -18.40 0.84
CA THR A 188 1.04 -18.60 0.61
C THR A 188 0.54 -17.49 -0.31
N PRO A 189 0.90 -17.53 -1.61
CA PRO A 189 0.65 -16.40 -2.52
C PRO A 189 -0.83 -16.14 -2.80
N LEU A 190 -1.67 -17.16 -2.63
CA LEU A 190 -3.11 -16.99 -2.78
C LEU A 190 -3.70 -16.24 -1.56
N PRO A 191 -4.53 -15.22 -1.78
CA PRO A 191 -5.16 -14.50 -0.69
C PRO A 191 -6.14 -15.41 0.08
N PRO A 192 -6.17 -15.31 1.42
CA PRO A 192 -7.19 -16.01 2.20
C PRO A 192 -8.58 -15.43 1.91
N GLU A 193 -9.62 -16.19 2.20
CA GLU A 193 -11.02 -15.81 1.96
C GLU A 193 -11.37 -14.40 2.50
N ALA A 194 -10.94 -14.08 3.73
CA ALA A 194 -11.14 -12.75 4.31
C ALA A 194 -10.42 -11.64 3.54
N GLY A 195 -9.26 -11.97 2.94
CA GLY A 195 -8.51 -11.08 2.06
C GLY A 195 -9.26 -10.82 0.75
N MET A 196 -9.76 -11.87 0.10
CA MET A 196 -10.55 -11.76 -1.13
C MET A 196 -11.80 -10.89 -0.93
N ARG A 197 -12.55 -11.12 0.16
CA ARG A 197 -13.74 -10.31 0.50
C ARG A 197 -13.39 -8.85 0.80
N ARG A 198 -12.26 -8.58 1.44
CA ARG A 198 -11.78 -7.21 1.70
C ARG A 198 -11.42 -6.50 0.40
N ILE A 199 -10.69 -7.16 -0.49
CA ILE A 199 -10.37 -6.65 -1.83
C ILE A 199 -11.67 -6.30 -2.56
N ALA A 200 -12.57 -7.24 -2.67
CA ALA A 200 -13.83 -7.09 -3.38
C ALA A 200 -14.68 -5.91 -2.88
N ARG A 201 -14.76 -5.74 -1.55
CA ARG A 201 -15.61 -4.72 -0.91
C ARG A 201 -14.98 -3.33 -0.86
N LEU A 202 -13.66 -3.25 -0.74
CA LEU A 202 -13.00 -2.00 -0.33
C LEU A 202 -11.93 -1.49 -1.28
N ALA A 203 -11.33 -2.34 -2.13
CA ALA A 203 -10.23 -1.91 -2.98
C ALA A 203 -10.70 -1.26 -4.29
N ASP A 204 -9.92 -0.31 -4.80
CA ASP A 204 -10.06 0.22 -6.16
C ASP A 204 -9.21 -0.60 -7.15
N GLY A 205 -8.24 -1.36 -6.61
CA GLY A 205 -7.43 -2.34 -7.31
C GLY A 205 -6.70 -3.26 -6.32
N TRP A 206 -5.90 -4.20 -6.80
CA TRP A 206 -5.17 -5.11 -5.94
C TRP A 206 -3.87 -5.62 -6.57
N PHE A 207 -2.97 -6.12 -5.72
CA PHE A 207 -1.67 -6.66 -6.12
C PHE A 207 -1.68 -8.19 -5.95
N PRO A 208 -1.82 -8.98 -7.02
CA PRO A 208 -1.67 -10.43 -6.95
C PRO A 208 -0.19 -10.80 -6.74
N LEU A 209 0.06 -11.83 -5.93
CA LEU A 209 1.39 -12.42 -5.70
C LEU A 209 1.50 -13.83 -6.31
N PHE A 210 0.55 -14.23 -7.14
CA PHE A 210 0.46 -15.57 -7.72
C PHE A 210 0.46 -15.52 -9.25
N ASP A 211 0.82 -16.64 -9.86
CA ASP A 211 0.81 -16.80 -11.30
C ASP A 211 -0.61 -16.92 -11.87
N LEU A 212 -0.78 -16.53 -13.14
CA LEU A 212 -2.04 -16.64 -13.86
C LEU A 212 -2.31 -18.08 -14.37
N ASN A 213 -2.01 -19.08 -13.52
CA ASN A 213 -2.43 -20.47 -13.72
C ASN A 213 -3.92 -20.65 -13.39
N ASP A 214 -4.43 -21.87 -13.44
CA ASP A 214 -5.87 -22.12 -13.21
C ASP A 214 -6.31 -21.75 -11.78
N GLN A 215 -5.44 -21.94 -10.77
CA GLN A 215 -5.71 -21.50 -9.40
C GLN A 215 -5.78 -19.98 -9.29
N GLY A 216 -4.84 -19.27 -9.93
CA GLY A 216 -4.84 -17.81 -9.97
C GLY A 216 -6.07 -17.25 -10.67
N LYS A 217 -6.47 -17.84 -11.81
CA LYS A 217 -7.72 -17.48 -12.50
C LYS A 217 -8.96 -17.71 -11.63
N ALA A 218 -9.01 -18.83 -10.91
CA ALA A 218 -10.11 -19.11 -9.98
C ALA A 218 -10.21 -18.06 -8.85
N VAL A 219 -9.07 -17.61 -8.29
CA VAL A 219 -9.03 -16.55 -7.29
C VAL A 219 -9.55 -15.23 -7.88
N ILE A 220 -9.13 -14.87 -9.09
CA ILE A 220 -9.61 -13.66 -9.78
C ILE A 220 -11.13 -13.72 -9.96
N ALA A 221 -11.65 -14.82 -10.49
CA ALA A 221 -13.09 -15.02 -10.66
C ALA A 221 -13.86 -14.93 -9.32
N ARG A 222 -13.28 -15.47 -8.24
CA ARG A 222 -13.88 -15.40 -6.90
C ARG A 222 -13.94 -13.98 -6.35
N ILE A 223 -12.87 -13.20 -6.53
CA ILE A 223 -12.85 -11.78 -6.13
C ILE A 223 -13.88 -10.99 -6.95
N GLN A 224 -14.00 -11.24 -8.25
CA GLN A 224 -14.99 -10.61 -9.11
C GLN A 224 -16.41 -10.92 -8.65
N GLN A 225 -16.71 -12.18 -8.36
CA GLN A 225 -17.99 -12.59 -7.81
C GLN A 225 -18.33 -11.84 -6.51
N TYR A 226 -17.37 -11.75 -5.58
CA TYR A 226 -17.60 -11.00 -4.32
C TYR A 226 -17.79 -9.50 -4.55
N ALA A 227 -17.16 -8.92 -5.57
CA ALA A 227 -17.37 -7.51 -5.92
C ALA A 227 -18.79 -7.30 -6.46
N GLU A 228 -19.28 -8.18 -7.33
CA GLU A 228 -20.66 -8.17 -7.83
C GLU A 228 -21.68 -8.33 -6.69
N GLU A 229 -21.45 -9.29 -5.78
CA GLU A 229 -22.28 -9.48 -4.57
C GLU A 229 -22.32 -8.23 -3.67
N ALA A 230 -21.25 -7.46 -3.66
CA ALA A 230 -21.14 -6.18 -2.95
C ALA A 230 -21.66 -4.97 -3.74
N GLY A 231 -22.24 -5.17 -4.93
CA GLY A 231 -22.74 -4.10 -5.80
C GLY A 231 -21.63 -3.21 -6.40
N ARG A 232 -20.40 -3.74 -6.53
CA ARG A 232 -19.26 -3.01 -7.07
C ARG A 232 -18.88 -3.49 -8.47
N CYS A 233 -18.44 -2.54 -9.31
CA CYS A 233 -17.89 -2.86 -10.62
C CYS A 233 -16.50 -3.51 -10.51
N LEU A 234 -16.01 -4.01 -11.65
CA LEU A 234 -14.70 -4.66 -11.77
C LEU A 234 -13.57 -3.84 -11.16
N LEU A 235 -12.75 -4.54 -10.40
CA LEU A 235 -11.52 -4.02 -9.82
C LEU A 235 -10.39 -4.05 -10.86
N TYR A 236 -9.54 -3.05 -10.82
CA TYR A 236 -8.29 -3.08 -11.58
C TYR A 236 -7.29 -4.01 -10.92
N THR A 237 -6.63 -4.85 -11.73
CA THR A 237 -5.47 -5.66 -11.31
C THR A 237 -4.21 -5.10 -11.97
N SER A 238 -3.06 -5.22 -11.32
CA SER A 238 -1.78 -4.87 -11.93
C SER A 238 -0.94 -6.16 -12.09
N PRO A 239 -0.48 -6.46 -13.28
CA PRO A 239 -0.86 -5.92 -14.58
C PRO A 239 -2.22 -6.45 -15.05
N SER A 240 -3.04 -5.59 -15.68
CA SER A 240 -4.26 -6.07 -16.34
C SER A 240 -3.90 -6.64 -17.71
N PRO A 241 -4.29 -7.88 -18.03
CA PRO A 241 -4.12 -8.43 -19.37
C PRO A 241 -5.02 -7.77 -20.43
N ARG A 242 -5.89 -6.84 -20.02
CA ARG A 242 -6.87 -6.19 -20.91
C ARG A 242 -6.42 -4.81 -21.41
N ASP A 243 -5.29 -4.31 -20.91
CA ASP A 243 -4.71 -3.04 -21.38
C ASP A 243 -3.63 -3.28 -22.46
N SER A 244 -3.66 -4.45 -23.10
CA SER A 244 -2.83 -4.82 -24.24
C SER A 244 -3.61 -4.71 -25.56
#